data_d6a4e19f6c8c32545b724cea689cc272
#
_entry.id   d6a4e19f6c8c32545b724cea689cc272
#
_cell.length_a   1.000
_cell.length_b   1.000
_cell.length_c   1.000
_cell.angle_alpha   90.00
_cell.angle_beta   90.00
_cell.angle_gamma   90.00
#
_symmetry.space_group_name_H-M   'P 1'
#
loop_
_entity.id
_entity.type
_entity.pdbx_description
1 polymer ?
#
loop_
_entity_poly.entity_id
_entity_poly.type
_entity_poly.pdbx_seq_one_letter_code
_entity_poly.pdbx_strand_id
1 'polypeptide(L)'
;MRLNLALAQINTKLGNVEANLEKHLALAKEARKNGADLILFPELSLTGYTLQDLVPAVALSPDRDNPIIRHLSQASRDLDMVVGFVNEDRRHRYYVAAAYLSKGEIIHIHNKVHLPTYGLFDEKRFAAPGSHFRTFETRWGRAGILICEDFWHASSPYLLWLDGADIILMTSASPGRGVTDEQLGSAQWVETVNQTYAGLFTCFVAHTNRVGFEDGLNFWGGSTVFDPDGKLVAKAPNDVEALTFASLDLAQLRRTRSRLPLLRDERPELVLHELERILKNDRD
;
A
#
# COMPACT_ATOMS: atom_id res chain seq x y z
N MET A 1 -16.42 10.17 -13.55
CA MET A 1 -16.60 9.28 -12.39
C MET A 1 -15.65 9.75 -11.30
N ARG A 2 -16.09 9.76 -10.05
CA ARG A 2 -15.24 10.16 -8.90
C ARG A 2 -15.10 8.98 -7.93
N LEU A 3 -13.93 8.83 -7.34
CA LEU A 3 -13.65 7.92 -6.24
C LEU A 3 -13.41 8.74 -4.98
N ASN A 4 -14.21 8.53 -3.95
CA ASN A 4 -13.99 9.12 -2.63
C ASN A 4 -13.20 8.13 -1.77
N LEU A 5 -11.95 8.46 -1.53
CA LEU A 5 -10.99 7.63 -0.80
C LEU A 5 -10.86 8.12 0.64
N ALA A 6 -10.81 7.18 1.59
CA ALA A 6 -10.44 7.45 2.97
C ALA A 6 -9.07 6.80 3.27
N LEU A 7 -8.13 7.58 3.81
CA LEU A 7 -6.85 7.10 4.34
C LEU A 7 -6.99 6.93 5.86
N ALA A 8 -6.91 5.70 6.34
CA ALA A 8 -7.00 5.36 7.76
C ALA A 8 -5.61 5.31 8.39
N GLN A 9 -5.07 6.45 8.76
CA GLN A 9 -3.80 6.55 9.47
C GLN A 9 -4.00 6.18 10.92
N ILE A 10 -3.56 4.97 11.31
CA ILE A 10 -3.85 4.39 12.61
C ILE A 10 -2.60 3.93 13.36
N ASN A 11 -2.69 3.91 14.68
CA ASN A 11 -1.83 3.18 15.57
C ASN A 11 -2.43 1.80 15.82
N THR A 12 -1.63 0.74 15.65
CA THR A 12 -2.06 -0.64 15.83
C THR A 12 -1.52 -1.21 17.15
N LYS A 13 -2.20 -2.20 17.71
CA LYS A 13 -1.73 -2.96 18.87
C LYS A 13 -0.98 -4.17 18.38
N LEU A 14 0.32 -4.25 18.70
CA LEU A 14 1.21 -5.36 18.30
C LEU A 14 0.62 -6.70 18.76
N GLY A 15 0.46 -7.64 17.82
CA GLY A 15 -0.02 -9.00 18.05
C GLY A 15 -1.51 -9.12 18.41
N ASN A 16 -2.25 -8.03 18.58
CA ASN A 16 -3.65 -8.08 18.99
C ASN A 16 -4.59 -7.88 17.79
N VAL A 17 -4.78 -8.97 17.03
CA VAL A 17 -5.57 -8.97 15.79
C VAL A 17 -7.03 -8.59 16.03
N GLU A 18 -7.65 -9.05 17.13
CA GLU A 18 -9.04 -8.77 17.47
C GLU A 18 -9.27 -7.27 17.72
N ALA A 19 -8.44 -6.64 18.55
CA ALA A 19 -8.57 -5.21 18.84
C ALA A 19 -8.29 -4.35 17.60
N ASN A 20 -7.36 -4.78 16.75
CA ASN A 20 -7.10 -4.10 15.48
C ASN A 20 -8.26 -4.28 14.50
N LEU A 21 -8.86 -5.47 14.42
CA LEU A 21 -10.07 -5.70 13.63
C LEU A 21 -11.22 -4.80 14.06
N GLU A 22 -11.50 -4.70 15.37
CA GLU A 22 -12.53 -3.81 15.89
C GLU A 22 -12.31 -2.36 15.43
N LYS A 23 -11.06 -1.87 15.47
CA LYS A 23 -10.69 -0.55 14.98
C LYS A 23 -10.94 -0.41 13.47
N HIS A 24 -10.57 -1.43 12.67
CA HIS A 24 -10.84 -1.43 11.22
C HIS A 24 -12.35 -1.34 10.93
N LEU A 25 -13.16 -2.13 11.60
CA LEU A 25 -14.62 -2.14 11.41
C LEU A 25 -15.25 -0.81 11.81
N ALA A 26 -14.79 -0.21 12.92
CA ALA A 26 -15.27 1.10 13.37
C ALA A 26 -14.94 2.21 12.35
N LEU A 27 -13.68 2.26 11.85
CA LEU A 27 -13.26 3.23 10.87
C LEU A 27 -13.89 3.02 9.49
N ALA A 28 -14.11 1.76 9.07
CA ALA A 28 -14.86 1.46 7.86
C ALA A 28 -16.29 1.98 7.93
N LYS A 29 -16.96 1.79 9.06
CA LYS A 29 -18.31 2.34 9.30
C LYS A 29 -18.32 3.87 9.26
N GLU A 30 -17.31 4.52 9.85
CA GLU A 30 -17.16 5.97 9.85
C GLU A 30 -16.86 6.49 8.42
N ALA A 31 -15.92 5.89 7.70
CA ALA A 31 -15.59 6.25 6.33
C ALA A 31 -16.82 6.16 5.42
N ARG A 32 -17.56 5.06 5.50
CA ARG A 32 -18.83 4.89 4.76
C ARG A 32 -19.84 5.96 5.09
N LYS A 33 -20.03 6.29 6.37
CA LYS A 33 -20.94 7.36 6.81
C LYS A 33 -20.57 8.72 6.20
N ASN A 34 -19.27 8.96 5.99
CA ASN A 34 -18.75 10.18 5.36
C ASN A 34 -18.65 10.07 3.82
N GLY A 35 -19.25 9.05 3.21
CA GLY A 35 -19.34 8.91 1.76
C GLY A 35 -18.11 8.40 1.06
N ALA A 36 -17.20 7.73 1.76
CA ALA A 36 -16.07 7.04 1.12
C ALA A 36 -16.54 5.82 0.33
N ASP A 37 -15.88 5.57 -0.78
CA ASP A 37 -16.05 4.42 -1.67
C ASP A 37 -14.99 3.35 -1.42
N LEU A 38 -13.80 3.77 -0.95
CA LEU A 38 -12.64 2.94 -0.64
C LEU A 38 -11.98 3.46 0.64
N ILE A 39 -11.58 2.56 1.54
CA ILE A 39 -10.73 2.87 2.68
C ILE A 39 -9.40 2.11 2.56
N LEU A 40 -8.29 2.82 2.78
CA LEU A 40 -6.93 2.28 2.73
C LEU A 40 -6.32 2.29 4.13
N PHE A 41 -5.95 1.10 4.63
CA PHE A 41 -5.26 0.90 5.91
C PHE A 41 -3.75 0.72 5.71
N PRO A 42 -2.92 0.96 6.74
CA PRO A 42 -1.47 0.80 6.67
C PRO A 42 -0.99 -0.64 6.48
N GLU A 43 0.31 -0.79 6.22
CA GLU A 43 1.01 -2.07 6.26
C GLU A 43 0.84 -2.75 7.62
N LEU A 44 0.60 -4.08 7.61
CA LEU A 44 0.40 -4.90 8.80
C LEU A 44 -0.60 -4.29 9.81
N SER A 45 -1.62 -3.61 9.30
CA SER A 45 -2.59 -2.87 10.13
C SER A 45 -3.43 -3.77 11.04
N LEU A 46 -3.58 -5.06 10.71
CA LEU A 46 -4.25 -6.02 11.58
C LEU A 46 -3.36 -6.59 12.68
N THR A 47 -2.05 -6.61 12.48
CA THR A 47 -1.15 -7.40 13.34
C THR A 47 -0.17 -6.57 14.15
N GLY A 48 0.13 -5.33 13.71
CA GLY A 48 1.32 -4.59 14.13
C GLY A 48 2.53 -4.98 13.30
N TYR A 49 3.63 -4.24 13.44
CA TYR A 49 4.80 -4.34 12.55
C TYR A 49 5.95 -5.16 13.14
N THR A 50 6.37 -4.91 14.39
CA THR A 50 7.55 -5.54 15.02
C THR A 50 7.23 -6.94 15.57
N LEU A 51 6.63 -7.79 14.75
CA LEU A 51 6.09 -9.09 15.16
C LEU A 51 7.14 -10.13 15.55
N GLN A 52 8.27 -10.17 14.84
CA GLN A 52 9.32 -11.16 15.09
C GLN A 52 8.75 -12.60 15.18
N ASP A 53 8.98 -13.29 16.30
CA ASP A 53 8.51 -14.66 16.54
C ASP A 53 6.99 -14.77 16.72
N LEU A 54 6.25 -13.66 16.79
CA LEU A 54 4.79 -13.65 16.80
C LEU A 54 4.17 -13.90 15.41
N VAL A 55 4.94 -13.82 14.32
CA VAL A 55 4.44 -13.98 12.95
C VAL A 55 3.53 -15.20 12.80
N PRO A 56 3.90 -16.43 13.23
CA PRO A 56 3.02 -17.60 13.09
C PRO A 56 1.72 -17.51 13.90
N ALA A 57 1.75 -16.80 15.04
CA ALA A 57 0.59 -16.69 15.94
C ALA A 57 -0.49 -15.73 15.43
N VAL A 58 -0.11 -14.75 14.59
CA VAL A 58 -1.00 -13.71 14.08
C VAL A 58 -1.31 -13.85 12.59
N ALA A 59 -0.70 -14.83 11.93
CA ALA A 59 -0.89 -15.07 10.50
C ALA A 59 -2.33 -15.53 10.19
N LEU A 60 -2.84 -15.06 9.07
CA LEU A 60 -4.20 -15.37 8.61
C LEU A 60 -4.13 -16.08 7.26
N SER A 61 -4.76 -17.25 7.17
CA SER A 61 -5.13 -17.82 5.88
C SER A 61 -6.30 -17.02 5.31
N PRO A 62 -6.24 -16.55 4.06
CA PRO A 62 -7.28 -15.70 3.46
C PRO A 62 -8.49 -16.52 3.01
N ASP A 63 -8.90 -17.50 3.82
CA ASP A 63 -10.03 -18.37 3.58
C ASP A 63 -11.33 -17.76 4.14
N ARG A 64 -12.46 -18.09 3.48
CA ARG A 64 -13.78 -17.62 3.92
C ARG A 64 -14.19 -18.14 5.31
N ASP A 65 -13.60 -19.24 5.75
CA ASP A 65 -13.86 -19.84 7.06
C ASP A 65 -13.13 -19.11 8.19
N ASN A 66 -12.09 -18.34 7.88
CA ASN A 66 -11.40 -17.52 8.86
C ASN A 66 -12.33 -16.41 9.38
N PRO A 67 -12.58 -16.32 10.69
CA PRO A 67 -13.53 -15.35 11.25
C PRO A 67 -13.13 -13.89 11.02
N ILE A 68 -11.82 -13.57 11.04
CA ILE A 68 -11.31 -12.22 10.78
C ILE A 68 -11.62 -11.82 9.33
N ILE A 69 -11.26 -12.70 8.38
CA ILE A 69 -11.52 -12.50 6.94
C ILE A 69 -13.02 -12.35 6.67
N ARG A 70 -13.86 -13.15 7.34
CA ARG A 70 -15.31 -13.05 7.20
C ARG A 70 -15.88 -11.70 7.67
N HIS A 71 -15.39 -11.16 8.78
CA HIS A 71 -15.82 -9.83 9.26
C HIS A 71 -15.38 -8.72 8.30
N LEU A 72 -14.14 -8.78 7.78
CA LEU A 72 -13.66 -7.81 6.79
C LEU A 72 -14.44 -7.90 5.48
N SER A 73 -14.69 -9.12 5.00
CA SER A 73 -15.53 -9.35 3.82
C SER A 73 -16.94 -8.79 4.00
N GLN A 74 -17.54 -8.99 5.16
CA GLN A 74 -18.86 -8.42 5.44
C GLN A 74 -18.83 -6.88 5.44
N ALA A 75 -17.79 -6.26 6.00
CA ALA A 75 -17.63 -4.80 6.00
C ALA A 75 -17.39 -4.24 4.60
N SER A 76 -16.75 -5.04 3.71
CA SER A 76 -16.44 -4.63 2.34
C SER A 76 -17.61 -4.73 1.35
N ARG A 77 -18.80 -5.09 1.77
CA ARG A 77 -19.97 -5.19 0.87
C ARG A 77 -20.36 -3.86 0.22
N ASP A 78 -20.28 -2.79 0.99
CA ASP A 78 -20.69 -1.45 0.57
C ASP A 78 -19.54 -0.42 0.55
N LEU A 79 -18.33 -0.81 0.94
CA LEU A 79 -17.12 0.01 0.99
C LEU A 79 -15.94 -0.86 0.62
N ASP A 80 -15.22 -0.53 -0.45
CA ASP A 80 -13.99 -1.26 -0.79
C ASP A 80 -12.92 -1.01 0.29
N MET A 81 -12.09 -2.00 0.59
CA MET A 81 -11.10 -1.92 1.66
C MET A 81 -9.75 -2.46 1.20
N VAL A 82 -8.65 -1.78 1.59
CA VAL A 82 -7.31 -2.36 1.55
C VAL A 82 -6.81 -2.55 2.96
N VAL A 83 -6.42 -3.77 3.32
CA VAL A 83 -6.06 -4.15 4.69
C VAL A 83 -4.72 -4.87 4.70
N GLY A 84 -3.79 -4.40 5.54
CA GLY A 84 -2.48 -5.02 5.75
C GLY A 84 -2.50 -6.12 6.81
N PHE A 85 -1.89 -7.26 6.53
CA PHE A 85 -1.86 -8.42 7.43
C PHE A 85 -0.69 -9.36 7.14
N VAL A 86 -0.46 -10.34 8.03
CA VAL A 86 0.44 -11.46 7.74
C VAL A 86 -0.37 -12.56 7.05
N ASN A 87 -0.06 -12.84 5.77
CA ASN A 87 -0.68 -13.89 4.99
C ASN A 87 0.04 -15.22 5.19
N GLU A 88 -0.68 -16.28 5.53
CA GLU A 88 -0.18 -17.66 5.53
C GLU A 88 -0.70 -18.40 4.30
N ASP A 89 0.22 -18.97 3.51
CA ASP A 89 -0.16 -19.79 2.38
C ASP A 89 -0.38 -21.27 2.78
N ARG A 90 -0.89 -22.09 1.84
CA ARG A 90 -1.16 -23.52 2.04
C ARG A 90 0.09 -24.37 2.36
N ARG A 91 1.30 -23.78 2.23
CA ARG A 91 2.58 -24.43 2.56
C ARG A 91 3.17 -23.87 3.85
N HIS A 92 2.37 -23.14 4.63
CA HIS A 92 2.76 -22.50 5.89
C HIS A 92 3.92 -21.52 5.74
N ARG A 93 3.99 -20.82 4.59
CA ARG A 93 4.90 -19.68 4.41
C ARG A 93 4.15 -18.41 4.77
N TYR A 94 4.84 -17.51 5.44
CA TYR A 94 4.30 -16.25 5.92
C TYR A 94 4.76 -15.11 5.01
N TYR A 95 3.86 -14.18 4.72
CA TYR A 95 4.13 -13.02 3.87
C TYR A 95 3.59 -11.76 4.53
N VAL A 96 4.33 -10.67 4.44
CA VAL A 96 3.74 -9.34 4.64
C VAL A 96 2.82 -9.08 3.45
N ALA A 97 1.54 -8.88 3.70
CA ALA A 97 0.54 -8.82 2.63
C ALA A 97 -0.46 -7.68 2.80
N ALA A 98 -1.07 -7.29 1.68
CA ALA A 98 -2.23 -6.41 1.66
C ALA A 98 -3.30 -7.00 0.75
N ALA A 99 -4.54 -7.07 1.26
CA ALA A 99 -5.71 -7.55 0.54
C ALA A 99 -6.60 -6.38 0.11
N TYR A 100 -7.07 -6.41 -1.14
CA TYR A 100 -8.18 -5.57 -1.61
C TYR A 100 -9.47 -6.37 -1.53
N LEU A 101 -10.41 -5.87 -0.74
CA LEU A 101 -11.73 -6.46 -0.55
C LEU A 101 -12.80 -5.56 -1.18
N SER A 102 -13.73 -6.14 -1.91
CA SER A 102 -14.86 -5.44 -2.52
C SER A 102 -16.06 -6.35 -2.62
N LYS A 103 -17.26 -5.84 -2.40
CA LYS A 103 -18.54 -6.56 -2.50
C LYS A 103 -18.59 -7.86 -1.67
N GLY A 104 -17.88 -7.92 -0.56
CA GLY A 104 -17.83 -9.08 0.31
C GLY A 104 -16.80 -10.15 -0.09
N GLU A 105 -15.95 -9.88 -1.07
CA GLU A 105 -14.96 -10.82 -1.59
C GLU A 105 -13.55 -10.22 -1.53
N ILE A 106 -12.55 -11.09 -1.38
CA ILE A 106 -11.15 -10.72 -1.63
C ILE A 106 -10.93 -10.75 -3.14
N ILE A 107 -10.64 -9.58 -3.72
CA ILE A 107 -10.40 -9.43 -5.16
C ILE A 107 -8.94 -9.67 -5.49
N HIS A 108 -8.02 -9.19 -4.64
CA HIS A 108 -6.59 -9.30 -4.85
C HIS A 108 -5.84 -9.37 -3.53
N ILE A 109 -4.73 -10.12 -3.51
CA ILE A 109 -3.74 -10.11 -2.43
C ILE A 109 -2.38 -9.86 -3.05
N HIS A 110 -1.71 -8.80 -2.59
CA HIS A 110 -0.32 -8.55 -2.87
C HIS A 110 0.53 -9.00 -1.69
N ASN A 111 1.50 -9.87 -1.94
CA ASN A 111 2.55 -10.23 -0.99
C ASN A 111 3.77 -9.36 -1.28
N LYS A 112 4.29 -8.68 -0.26
CA LYS A 112 5.45 -7.79 -0.36
C LYS A 112 6.63 -8.50 -1.00
N VAL A 113 7.18 -7.91 -2.06
CA VAL A 113 8.26 -8.52 -2.85
C VAL A 113 9.62 -8.16 -2.28
N HIS A 114 9.80 -6.91 -1.91
CA HIS A 114 11.05 -6.40 -1.36
C HIS A 114 10.99 -6.34 0.15
N LEU A 115 11.72 -7.24 0.80
CA LEU A 115 11.80 -7.35 2.26
C LEU A 115 13.09 -6.69 2.74
N PRO A 116 13.03 -5.54 3.44
CA PRO A 116 14.23 -4.85 3.91
C PRO A 116 14.94 -5.63 5.01
N THR A 117 16.29 -5.62 4.95
CA THR A 117 17.19 -6.28 5.91
C THR A 117 18.32 -5.35 6.35
N TYR A 118 18.11 -4.04 6.23
CA TYR A 118 19.10 -3.02 6.58
C TYR A 118 18.57 -2.11 7.71
N GLY A 119 19.51 -1.50 8.44
CA GLY A 119 19.20 -0.61 9.56
C GLY A 119 18.48 -1.35 10.67
N LEU A 120 17.25 -0.98 10.94
CA LEU A 120 16.38 -1.58 11.97
C LEU A 120 15.47 -2.69 11.42
N PHE A 121 15.54 -3.00 10.13
CA PHE A 121 14.65 -3.95 9.47
C PHE A 121 15.27 -5.35 9.41
N ASP A 122 14.46 -6.37 9.67
CA ASP A 122 14.83 -7.80 9.56
C ASP A 122 13.65 -8.65 9.04
N GLU A 123 12.88 -8.11 8.09
CA GLU A 123 11.65 -8.76 7.61
C GLU A 123 11.90 -10.12 6.98
N LYS A 124 13.01 -10.25 6.22
CA LYS A 124 13.35 -11.49 5.49
C LYS A 124 13.60 -12.68 6.42
N ARG A 125 13.87 -12.44 7.69
CA ARG A 125 14.04 -13.50 8.70
C ARG A 125 12.71 -14.19 9.01
N PHE A 126 11.59 -13.46 8.96
CA PHE A 126 10.28 -13.89 9.43
C PHE A 126 9.26 -14.07 8.31
N ALA A 127 9.50 -13.49 7.14
CA ALA A 127 8.59 -13.53 6.01
C ALA A 127 9.27 -13.98 4.72
N ALA A 128 8.52 -14.63 3.85
CA ALA A 128 8.94 -14.96 2.50
C ALA A 128 8.64 -13.79 1.55
N PRO A 129 9.48 -13.55 0.53
CA PRO A 129 9.21 -12.53 -0.48
C PRO A 129 8.07 -12.96 -1.41
N GLY A 130 7.24 -12.00 -1.82
CA GLY A 130 6.34 -12.15 -2.95
C GLY A 130 7.11 -12.34 -4.25
N SER A 131 6.42 -12.71 -5.33
CA SER A 131 7.07 -13.08 -6.59
C SER A 131 6.63 -12.26 -7.81
N HIS A 132 5.69 -11.31 -7.65
CA HIS A 132 5.16 -10.58 -8.78
C HIS A 132 4.48 -9.28 -8.37
N PHE A 133 4.45 -8.34 -9.31
CA PHE A 133 3.63 -7.13 -9.29
C PHE A 133 2.54 -7.27 -10.33
N ARG A 134 1.28 -7.13 -9.94
CA ARG A 134 0.13 -7.26 -10.83
C ARG A 134 -0.93 -6.23 -10.50
N THR A 135 -1.53 -5.69 -11.53
CA THR A 135 -2.76 -4.91 -11.38
C THR A 135 -3.98 -5.81 -11.35
N PHE A 136 -5.07 -5.28 -10.86
CA PHE A 136 -6.37 -5.95 -10.81
C PHE A 136 -7.48 -4.96 -11.12
N GLU A 137 -8.60 -5.47 -11.65
CA GLU A 137 -9.75 -4.65 -11.98
C GLU A 137 -10.52 -4.26 -10.73
N THR A 138 -10.89 -2.99 -10.68
CA THR A 138 -11.83 -2.44 -9.70
C THR A 138 -12.96 -1.72 -10.43
N ARG A 139 -14.01 -1.35 -9.72
CA ARG A 139 -15.06 -0.49 -10.29
C ARG A 139 -14.58 0.94 -10.63
N TRP A 140 -13.35 1.27 -10.25
CA TRP A 140 -12.73 2.60 -10.40
C TRP A 140 -11.64 2.64 -11.47
N GLY A 141 -11.38 1.54 -12.16
CA GLY A 141 -10.25 1.31 -13.06
C GLY A 141 -9.28 0.28 -12.51
N ARG A 142 -8.11 0.17 -13.10
CA ARG A 142 -7.09 -0.80 -12.69
C ARG A 142 -6.28 -0.26 -11.52
N ALA A 143 -6.17 -1.05 -10.46
CA ALA A 143 -5.38 -0.72 -9.29
C ALA A 143 -4.19 -1.67 -9.14
N GLY A 144 -3.10 -1.16 -8.55
CA GLY A 144 -1.98 -1.95 -8.06
C GLY A 144 -1.75 -1.67 -6.58
N ILE A 145 -1.28 -2.66 -5.83
CA ILE A 145 -0.88 -2.50 -4.43
C ILE A 145 0.64 -2.63 -4.34
N LEU A 146 1.26 -1.75 -3.54
CA LEU A 146 2.66 -1.82 -3.14
C LEU A 146 2.74 -1.68 -1.62
N ILE A 147 3.69 -2.40 -1.00
CA ILE A 147 3.87 -2.39 0.45
C ILE A 147 5.25 -1.84 0.77
N CYS A 148 5.27 -0.65 1.36
CA CYS A 148 6.45 0.01 1.96
C CYS A 148 7.71 -0.08 1.08
N GLU A 149 8.63 -1.01 1.33
CA GLU A 149 9.89 -1.19 0.61
C GLU A 149 9.70 -1.45 -0.89
N ASP A 150 8.58 -2.04 -1.32
CA ASP A 150 8.29 -2.21 -2.74
C ASP A 150 8.35 -0.87 -3.51
N PHE A 151 7.98 0.22 -2.86
CA PHE A 151 7.93 1.54 -3.48
C PHE A 151 9.30 2.21 -3.65
N TRP A 152 10.31 1.72 -2.92
CA TRP A 152 11.70 2.21 -3.04
C TRP A 152 12.43 1.67 -4.27
N HIS A 153 11.92 0.60 -4.86
CA HIS A 153 12.44 -0.01 -6.07
C HIS A 153 11.65 0.50 -7.28
N ALA A 154 12.27 1.35 -8.10
CA ALA A 154 11.62 2.00 -9.24
C ALA A 154 10.94 1.02 -10.22
N SER A 155 11.44 -0.21 -10.30
CA SER A 155 10.85 -1.28 -11.11
C SER A 155 9.45 -1.70 -10.65
N SER A 156 9.13 -1.61 -9.36
CA SER A 156 7.85 -2.04 -8.82
C SER A 156 6.68 -1.20 -9.34
N PRO A 157 6.65 0.14 -9.13
CA PRO A 157 5.59 0.97 -9.70
C PRO A 157 5.66 1.05 -11.23
N TYR A 158 6.84 0.93 -11.84
CA TYR A 158 6.99 0.87 -13.30
C TYR A 158 6.27 -0.35 -13.89
N LEU A 159 6.43 -1.53 -13.30
CA LEU A 159 5.73 -2.74 -13.74
C LEU A 159 4.21 -2.64 -13.59
N LEU A 160 3.72 -2.07 -12.49
CA LEU A 160 2.30 -1.81 -12.32
C LEU A 160 1.76 -0.81 -13.37
N TRP A 161 2.53 0.23 -13.66
CA TRP A 161 2.18 1.21 -14.68
C TRP A 161 2.10 0.59 -16.08
N LEU A 162 3.08 -0.23 -16.46
CA LEU A 162 3.06 -0.97 -17.73
C LEU A 162 1.89 -1.95 -17.80
N ASP A 163 1.51 -2.55 -16.66
CA ASP A 163 0.33 -3.42 -16.54
C ASP A 163 -1.00 -2.62 -16.48
N GLY A 164 -0.92 -1.29 -16.67
CA GLY A 164 -2.06 -0.41 -16.86
C GLY A 164 -2.66 0.18 -15.58
N ALA A 165 -1.91 0.29 -14.49
CA ALA A 165 -2.40 0.90 -13.26
C ALA A 165 -2.91 2.33 -13.47
N ASP A 166 -4.14 2.59 -13.05
CA ASP A 166 -4.75 3.91 -12.93
C ASP A 166 -4.51 4.51 -11.54
N ILE A 167 -4.44 3.62 -10.54
CA ILE A 167 -4.26 3.96 -9.12
C ILE A 167 -3.24 2.99 -8.51
N ILE A 168 -2.21 3.53 -7.88
CA ILE A 168 -1.29 2.76 -7.01
C ILE A 168 -1.69 3.02 -5.57
N LEU A 169 -2.04 1.95 -4.86
CA LEU A 169 -2.43 1.94 -3.46
C LEU A 169 -1.21 1.47 -2.65
N MET A 170 -0.61 2.38 -1.91
CA MET A 170 0.59 2.11 -1.12
C MET A 170 0.23 2.03 0.37
N THR A 171 0.62 0.94 1.01
CA THR A 171 0.50 0.75 2.46
C THR A 171 1.88 0.72 3.09
N SER A 172 2.10 1.45 4.17
CA SER A 172 3.39 1.41 4.85
C SER A 172 3.31 1.51 6.37
N ALA A 173 4.36 1.02 7.00
CA ALA A 173 4.72 1.24 8.40
C ALA A 173 6.14 1.83 8.41
N SER A 174 6.26 3.05 7.90
CA SER A 174 7.54 3.74 7.78
C SER A 174 7.91 4.41 9.09
N PRO A 175 9.02 4.00 9.74
CA PRO A 175 9.50 4.63 10.95
C PRO A 175 10.20 5.96 10.65
N GLY A 176 10.12 6.88 11.61
CA GLY A 176 10.84 8.15 11.58
C GLY A 176 12.34 7.92 11.67
N ARG A 177 13.10 8.45 10.68
CA ARG A 177 14.56 8.40 10.64
C ARG A 177 15.12 9.71 10.12
N GLY A 178 16.27 10.09 10.68
CA GLY A 178 16.99 11.28 10.25
C GLY A 178 16.21 12.57 10.56
N VAL A 179 16.59 13.25 11.62
CA VAL A 179 16.08 14.58 11.91
C VAL A 179 16.97 15.59 11.19
N THR A 180 16.43 16.25 10.18
CA THR A 180 17.07 17.38 9.52
C THR A 180 16.20 18.61 9.77
N ASP A 181 16.73 19.60 10.46
CA ASP A 181 16.01 20.80 10.91
C ASP A 181 14.75 20.45 11.73
N GLU A 182 13.57 20.91 11.33
CA GLU A 182 12.30 20.64 12.01
C GLU A 182 11.51 19.47 11.41
N GLN A 183 12.07 18.73 10.42
CA GLN A 183 11.35 17.68 9.70
C GLN A 183 12.08 16.34 9.75
N LEU A 184 11.31 15.24 9.74
CA LEU A 184 11.86 13.91 9.56
C LEU A 184 12.27 13.73 8.09
N GLY A 185 13.56 13.51 7.83
CA GLY A 185 14.09 13.32 6.48
C GLY A 185 13.40 12.17 5.74
N SER A 186 13.04 11.08 6.47
CA SER A 186 12.26 9.97 5.91
C SER A 186 10.87 10.39 5.42
N ALA A 187 10.18 11.29 6.12
CA ALA A 187 8.85 11.76 5.75
C ALA A 187 8.88 12.59 4.45
N GLN A 188 9.82 13.53 4.38
CA GLN A 188 10.00 14.37 3.18
C GLN A 188 10.37 13.53 1.95
N TRP A 189 11.23 12.53 2.14
CA TRP A 189 11.64 11.66 1.05
C TRP A 189 10.48 10.79 0.52
N VAL A 190 9.67 10.18 1.40
CA VAL A 190 8.47 9.43 1.02
C VAL A 190 7.50 10.30 0.22
N GLU A 191 7.24 11.52 0.67
CA GLU A 191 6.35 12.46 -0.03
C GLU A 191 6.89 12.81 -1.43
N THR A 192 8.20 13.06 -1.55
CA THR A 192 8.87 13.33 -2.83
C THR A 192 8.73 12.15 -3.79
N VAL A 193 8.93 10.92 -3.31
CA VAL A 193 8.79 9.70 -4.13
C VAL A 193 7.36 9.49 -4.59
N ASN A 194 6.38 9.66 -3.68
CA ASN A 194 4.95 9.55 -4.01
C ASN A 194 4.55 10.56 -5.11
N GLN A 195 4.97 11.80 -4.97
CA GLN A 195 4.73 12.87 -5.95
C GLN A 195 5.37 12.54 -7.30
N THR A 196 6.64 12.10 -7.28
CA THR A 196 7.40 11.78 -8.49
C THR A 196 6.74 10.66 -9.28
N TYR A 197 6.36 9.57 -8.61
CA TYR A 197 5.73 8.45 -9.29
C TYR A 197 4.32 8.78 -9.80
N ALA A 198 3.54 9.57 -9.07
CA ALA A 198 2.24 10.01 -9.55
C ALA A 198 2.35 10.80 -10.86
N GLY A 199 3.26 11.78 -10.93
CA GLY A 199 3.51 12.59 -12.13
C GLY A 199 4.18 11.82 -13.25
N LEU A 200 5.23 11.03 -12.95
CA LEU A 200 5.98 10.27 -13.95
C LEU A 200 5.16 9.15 -14.59
N PHE A 201 4.39 8.42 -13.79
CA PHE A 201 3.55 7.33 -14.28
C PHE A 201 2.13 7.76 -14.64
N THR A 202 1.82 9.06 -14.53
CA THR A 202 0.50 9.61 -14.90
C THR A 202 -0.66 8.80 -14.31
N CYS A 203 -0.54 8.46 -13.02
CA CYS A 203 -1.53 7.70 -12.25
C CYS A 203 -1.79 8.36 -10.89
N PHE A 204 -2.89 8.00 -10.22
CA PHE A 204 -3.07 8.38 -8.82
C PHE A 204 -2.14 7.55 -7.94
N VAL A 205 -1.55 8.18 -6.92
CA VAL A 205 -0.80 7.50 -5.85
C VAL A 205 -1.47 7.83 -4.52
N ALA A 206 -2.00 6.82 -3.85
CA ALA A 206 -2.59 6.94 -2.52
C ALA A 206 -1.75 6.15 -1.52
N HIS A 207 -1.18 6.84 -0.56
CA HIS A 207 -0.29 6.30 0.45
C HIS A 207 -0.89 6.44 1.83
N THR A 208 -1.03 5.32 2.55
CA THR A 208 -1.41 5.30 3.96
C THR A 208 -0.27 4.77 4.79
N ASN A 209 0.23 5.59 5.70
CA ASN A 209 1.28 5.24 6.63
C ASN A 209 0.72 5.01 8.04
N ARG A 210 1.33 4.11 8.78
CA ARG A 210 1.08 3.91 10.20
C ARG A 210 1.52 5.13 11.02
N VAL A 211 0.90 5.32 12.19
CA VAL A 211 1.29 6.34 13.19
C VAL A 211 1.46 5.69 14.57
N GLY A 212 2.19 6.38 15.46
CA GLY A 212 2.37 5.98 16.85
C GLY A 212 3.66 5.22 17.13
N PHE A 213 3.76 4.66 18.33
CA PHE A 213 4.97 3.97 18.80
C PHE A 213 4.73 2.47 18.91
N GLU A 214 5.77 1.68 18.58
CA GLU A 214 5.79 0.24 18.76
C GLU A 214 7.25 -0.22 18.97
N ASP A 215 7.56 -0.88 20.06
CA ASP A 215 8.91 -1.37 20.40
C ASP A 215 10.03 -0.33 20.20
N GLY A 216 9.78 0.92 20.64
CA GLY A 216 10.76 2.00 20.52
C GLY A 216 10.84 2.65 19.13
N LEU A 217 10.11 2.14 18.14
CA LEU A 217 9.99 2.75 16.83
C LEU A 217 8.86 3.79 16.81
N ASN A 218 9.15 4.96 16.30
CA ASN A 218 8.15 5.99 16.02
C ASN A 218 7.72 5.93 14.56
N PHE A 219 6.42 5.77 14.31
CA PHE A 219 5.81 5.84 12.99
C PHE A 219 5.13 7.19 12.85
N TRP A 220 5.51 7.97 11.85
CA TRP A 220 5.19 9.39 11.77
C TRP A 220 3.86 9.73 11.08
N GLY A 221 3.17 8.76 10.46
CA GLY A 221 1.92 9.02 9.75
C GLY A 221 2.13 9.78 8.43
N GLY A 222 1.54 10.98 8.28
CA GLY A 222 1.71 11.82 7.09
C GLY A 222 1.24 11.17 5.80
N SER A 223 0.15 10.41 5.84
CA SER A 223 -0.46 9.76 4.68
C SER A 223 -0.85 10.77 3.60
N THR A 224 -0.66 10.45 2.32
CA THR A 224 -0.83 11.40 1.20
C THR A 224 -1.60 10.79 0.03
N VAL A 225 -2.23 11.67 -0.74
CA VAL A 225 -2.77 11.34 -2.08
C VAL A 225 -2.26 12.35 -3.09
N PHE A 226 -1.67 11.84 -4.18
CA PHE A 226 -1.23 12.64 -5.32
C PHE A 226 -2.05 12.29 -6.57
N ASP A 227 -2.34 13.30 -7.37
CA ASP A 227 -3.03 13.15 -8.66
C ASP A 227 -2.06 12.81 -9.81
N PRO A 228 -2.55 12.44 -11.01
CA PRO A 228 -1.71 12.10 -12.15
C PRO A 228 -0.82 13.23 -12.68
N ASP A 229 -1.02 14.47 -12.24
CA ASP A 229 -0.15 15.61 -12.53
C ASP A 229 0.92 15.83 -11.44
N GLY A 230 1.01 14.93 -10.45
CA GLY A 230 1.92 15.04 -9.30
C GLY A 230 1.50 16.10 -8.28
N LYS A 231 0.23 16.52 -8.28
CA LYS A 231 -0.28 17.50 -7.32
C LYS A 231 -0.83 16.82 -6.08
N LEU A 232 -0.53 17.37 -4.92
CA LEU A 232 -1.09 16.92 -3.66
C LEU A 232 -2.60 17.16 -3.62
N VAL A 233 -3.38 16.09 -3.41
CA VAL A 233 -4.85 16.13 -3.26
C VAL A 233 -5.25 16.18 -1.80
N ALA A 234 -4.59 15.34 -0.97
CA ALA A 234 -4.84 15.29 0.47
C ALA A 234 -3.58 14.86 1.21
N LYS A 235 -3.45 15.32 2.46
CA LYS A 235 -2.38 14.94 3.39
C LYS A 235 -2.95 14.84 4.80
N ALA A 236 -2.67 13.71 5.47
CA ALA A 236 -2.96 13.54 6.89
C ALA A 236 -1.93 14.30 7.75
N PRO A 237 -2.29 14.73 8.96
CA PRO A 237 -1.33 15.29 9.90
C PRO A 237 -0.28 14.25 10.32
N ASN A 238 0.90 14.70 10.72
CA ASN A 238 1.91 13.83 11.31
C ASN A 238 1.56 13.51 12.77
N ASP A 239 2.09 12.37 13.26
CA ASP A 239 2.16 11.95 14.67
C ASP A 239 0.80 11.76 15.38
N VAL A 240 -0.31 11.80 14.66
CA VAL A 240 -1.65 11.57 15.21
C VAL A 240 -2.48 10.62 14.35
N GLU A 241 -3.39 9.88 14.98
CA GLU A 241 -4.39 9.10 14.23
C GLU A 241 -5.32 10.03 13.46
N ALA A 242 -5.63 9.68 12.22
CA ALA A 242 -6.49 10.47 11.37
C ALA A 242 -7.25 9.61 10.35
N LEU A 243 -8.48 9.98 10.06
CA LEU A 243 -9.23 9.51 8.90
C LEU A 243 -9.33 10.67 7.91
N THR A 244 -8.50 10.62 6.85
CA THR A 244 -8.36 11.71 5.88
C THR A 244 -9.05 11.35 4.58
N PHE A 245 -9.82 12.27 4.01
CA PHE A 245 -10.62 12.03 2.81
C PHE A 245 -10.03 12.75 1.60
N ALA A 246 -10.10 12.08 0.43
CA ALA A 246 -9.72 12.61 -0.86
C ALA A 246 -10.77 12.26 -1.92
N SER A 247 -11.13 13.20 -2.79
CA SER A 247 -12.02 12.94 -3.92
C SER A 247 -11.24 12.99 -5.24
N LEU A 248 -11.12 11.84 -5.90
CA LEU A 248 -10.33 11.65 -7.11
C LEU A 248 -11.22 11.75 -8.35
N ASP A 249 -10.96 12.73 -9.22
CA ASP A 249 -11.63 12.82 -10.53
C ASP A 249 -10.93 11.90 -11.54
N LEU A 250 -11.45 10.70 -11.73
CA LEU A 250 -10.85 9.70 -12.61
C LEU A 250 -10.80 10.15 -14.10
N ALA A 251 -11.58 11.16 -14.50
CA ALA A 251 -11.44 11.74 -15.84
C ALA A 251 -10.11 12.49 -16.03
N GLN A 252 -9.42 12.82 -14.95
CA GLN A 252 -8.08 13.44 -15.01
C GLN A 252 -7.05 12.51 -15.66
N LEU A 253 -7.12 11.19 -15.42
CA LEU A 253 -6.23 10.22 -16.08
C LEU A 253 -6.21 10.41 -17.60
N ARG A 254 -7.40 10.47 -18.22
CA ARG A 254 -7.50 10.71 -19.66
C ARG A 254 -6.88 12.04 -20.07
N ARG A 255 -7.16 13.12 -19.34
CA ARG A 255 -6.63 14.46 -19.65
C ARG A 255 -5.11 14.50 -19.55
N THR A 256 -4.56 13.95 -18.45
CA THR A 256 -3.12 13.94 -18.24
C THR A 256 -2.40 13.04 -19.24
N ARG A 257 -2.89 11.80 -19.49
CA ARG A 257 -2.29 10.87 -20.43
C ARG A 257 -2.42 11.33 -21.89
N SER A 258 -3.44 12.15 -22.23
CA SER A 258 -3.53 12.77 -23.56
C SER A 258 -2.51 13.90 -23.75
N ARG A 259 -2.22 14.66 -22.69
CA ARG A 259 -1.23 15.74 -22.71
C ARG A 259 0.20 15.21 -22.60
N LEU A 260 0.40 14.19 -21.78
CA LEU A 260 1.69 13.57 -21.48
C LEU A 260 1.58 12.04 -21.71
N PRO A 261 1.71 11.56 -22.95
CA PRO A 261 1.39 10.18 -23.33
C PRO A 261 2.53 9.19 -23.04
N LEU A 262 3.17 9.26 -21.88
CA LEU A 262 4.35 8.47 -21.52
C LEU A 262 4.11 6.96 -21.63
N LEU A 263 2.93 6.47 -21.20
CA LEU A 263 2.61 5.04 -21.30
C LEU A 263 2.48 4.56 -22.75
N ARG A 264 1.95 5.42 -23.65
CA ARG A 264 1.86 5.10 -25.09
C ARG A 264 3.23 5.01 -25.74
N ASP A 265 4.12 5.91 -25.33
CA ASP A 265 5.44 6.10 -25.96
C ASP A 265 6.54 5.27 -25.26
N GLU A 266 6.20 4.56 -24.17
CA GLU A 266 7.13 3.67 -23.45
C GLU A 266 7.52 2.46 -24.34
N ARG A 267 8.73 2.00 -24.16
CA ARG A 267 9.33 0.90 -24.94
C ARG A 267 9.79 -0.25 -24.03
N PRO A 268 8.84 -1.04 -23.49
CA PRO A 268 9.17 -2.13 -22.57
C PRO A 268 10.07 -3.21 -23.21
N GLU A 269 10.00 -3.41 -24.53
CA GLU A 269 10.89 -4.31 -25.28
C GLU A 269 12.37 -3.86 -25.23
N LEU A 270 12.63 -2.55 -25.22
CA LEU A 270 13.97 -2.00 -25.05
C LEU A 270 14.49 -2.26 -23.64
N VAL A 271 13.63 -2.03 -22.62
CA VAL A 271 13.98 -2.30 -21.23
C VAL A 271 14.31 -3.78 -21.03
N LEU A 272 13.49 -4.68 -21.57
CA LEU A 272 13.75 -6.12 -21.51
C LEU A 272 15.09 -6.50 -22.17
N HIS A 273 15.35 -5.98 -23.38
CA HIS A 273 16.60 -6.21 -24.10
C HIS A 273 17.83 -5.76 -23.29
N GLU A 274 17.78 -4.55 -22.72
CA GLU A 274 18.89 -4.02 -21.93
C GLU A 274 19.09 -4.78 -20.61
N LEU A 275 18.00 -5.21 -19.95
CA LEU A 275 18.10 -6.06 -18.78
C LEU A 275 18.73 -7.42 -19.09
N GLU A 276 18.36 -8.04 -20.22
CA GLU A 276 18.99 -9.29 -20.66
C GLU A 276 20.49 -9.12 -20.96
N ARG A 277 20.87 -7.99 -21.59
CA ARG A 277 22.28 -7.66 -21.86
C ARG A 277 23.09 -7.50 -20.56
N ILE A 278 22.55 -6.76 -19.59
CA ILE A 278 23.19 -6.52 -18.29
C ILE A 278 23.38 -7.84 -17.55
N LEU A 279 22.31 -8.66 -17.43
CA LEU A 279 22.37 -9.93 -16.72
C LEU A 279 23.29 -10.98 -17.38
N LYS A 280 23.58 -10.86 -18.67
CA LYS A 280 24.56 -11.72 -19.35
C LYS A 280 25.99 -11.29 -19.01
N ASN A 281 26.25 -9.97 -18.95
CA ASN A 281 27.58 -9.45 -18.64
C ASN A 281 27.99 -9.65 -17.17
N ASP A 282 27.04 -9.76 -16.24
CA ASP A 282 27.31 -10.04 -14.81
C ASP A 282 27.68 -11.52 -14.54
N ARG A 283 27.66 -12.38 -15.58
CA ARG A 283 28.00 -13.81 -15.47
C ARG A 283 29.39 -14.14 -15.99
N ASP A 284 30.08 -13.18 -16.59
CA ASP A 284 31.48 -13.24 -17.04
C ASP A 284 32.42 -12.57 -16.00
#